data_344e1c3a9c40eed7c9cdf4db679ae1e6
#
_entry.id   344e1c3a9c40eed7c9cdf4db679ae1e6
#
_cell.length_a   1.000
_cell.length_b   1.000
_cell.length_c   1.000
_cell.angle_alpha   90.00
_cell.angle_beta   90.00
_cell.angle_gamma   90.00
#
_symmetry.space_group_name_H-M   'P 1'
#
loop_
_entity.id
_entity.type
_entity.pdbx_description
1 polymer ?
#
loop_
_entity_poly.entity_id
_entity_poly.type
_entity_poly.pdbx_seq_one_letter_code
_entity_poly.pdbx_strand_id
1 'polypeptide(L)'
;MRNGLLFFILFIVVSCTRSQVFGEIEPNTDRVVVEFKDARTGTTVSRDFSNNPLEVELTELRLDPRALTDHDTKVKVIVNSVVVTEYNAANGTDFKAVPATAFSLSNASYSLSPSKRSAMVTGTLQPSALLDGNYAIGLSIAEMSDGDISPVGKNVIVFISIKNDYDGVYSLKGFSQIPGTQYVGNFSVPCSERLEVATSSANSVYLSPTQPVANGGTFAYISNLLPDIQFDKATNKVSAVNSRAGGIDLIFPFDATYNSRYDAATKTIYVKYGVAPAGSGRFIIDTLTYCGPR
;
A
#
# COMPACT_ATOMS: atom_id res chain seq x y z
N MET A 1 -54.74 -53.40 -8.61
CA MET A 1 -54.66 -52.23 -9.48
C MET A 1 -54.29 -51.05 -8.66
N ARG A 2 -53.02 -50.59 -8.76
CA ARG A 2 -52.57 -49.32 -8.17
C ARG A 2 -51.43 -48.79 -9.04
N ASN A 3 -51.78 -47.80 -9.84
CA ASN A 3 -50.86 -47.10 -10.74
C ASN A 3 -49.91 -46.22 -9.91
N GLY A 4 -48.65 -46.55 -9.94
CA GLY A 4 -47.57 -45.69 -9.44
C GLY A 4 -47.11 -44.71 -10.52
N LEU A 5 -47.41 -43.46 -10.33
CA LEU A 5 -46.98 -42.35 -11.21
C LEU A 5 -45.55 -41.97 -10.84
N LEU A 6 -44.58 -42.31 -11.72
CA LEU A 6 -43.17 -41.93 -11.59
C LEU A 6 -43.04 -40.48 -12.05
N PHE A 7 -42.79 -39.56 -11.12
CA PHE A 7 -42.48 -38.18 -11.41
C PHE A 7 -40.96 -38.08 -11.73
N PHE A 8 -40.63 -37.89 -13.00
CA PHE A 8 -39.27 -37.59 -13.44
C PHE A 8 -39.05 -36.08 -13.25
N ILE A 9 -38.32 -35.70 -12.20
CA ILE A 9 -37.87 -34.32 -12.02
C ILE A 9 -36.63 -34.10 -12.89
N LEU A 10 -36.83 -33.41 -14.01
CA LEU A 10 -35.78 -32.98 -14.89
C LEU A 10 -35.07 -31.76 -14.25
N PHE A 11 -33.93 -31.99 -13.62
CA PHE A 11 -33.04 -30.90 -13.19
C PHE A 11 -32.41 -30.24 -14.42
N ILE A 12 -32.98 -29.13 -14.85
CA ILE A 12 -32.32 -28.24 -15.81
C ILE A 12 -31.24 -27.52 -15.03
N VAL A 13 -29.97 -27.98 -15.15
CA VAL A 13 -28.80 -27.26 -14.74
C VAL A 13 -28.63 -26.12 -15.72
N VAL A 14 -29.16 -24.94 -15.37
CA VAL A 14 -28.80 -23.70 -16.07
C VAL A 14 -27.35 -23.38 -15.68
N SER A 15 -26.42 -23.92 -16.45
CA SER A 15 -25.04 -23.47 -16.46
C SER A 15 -25.03 -22.02 -16.95
N CYS A 16 -24.98 -21.08 -15.99
CA CYS A 16 -24.67 -19.70 -16.31
C CYS A 16 -23.19 -19.63 -16.74
N THR A 17 -22.91 -20.05 -17.94
CA THR A 17 -21.70 -19.64 -18.62
C THR A 17 -21.84 -18.13 -18.84
N ARG A 18 -21.23 -17.35 -17.91
CA ARG A 18 -20.82 -15.99 -18.22
C ARG A 18 -19.81 -16.11 -19.38
N SER A 19 -20.30 -16.18 -20.59
CA SER A 19 -19.51 -15.78 -21.75
C SER A 19 -19.23 -14.29 -21.52
N GLN A 20 -18.06 -13.99 -20.93
CA GLN A 20 -17.47 -12.71 -21.20
C GLN A 20 -17.37 -12.66 -22.73
N VAL A 21 -18.25 -11.87 -23.32
CA VAL A 21 -18.07 -11.40 -24.66
C VAL A 21 -16.83 -10.53 -24.60
N PHE A 22 -15.66 -11.17 -24.68
CA PHE A 22 -14.51 -10.51 -25.25
C PHE A 22 -14.99 -10.23 -26.67
N GLY A 23 -15.41 -8.96 -26.94
CA GLY A 23 -15.57 -8.54 -28.30
C GLY A 23 -14.31 -9.02 -29.00
N GLU A 24 -14.47 -9.93 -29.95
CA GLU A 24 -13.41 -10.25 -30.87
C GLU A 24 -13.00 -8.91 -31.48
N ILE A 25 -11.97 -8.30 -30.87
CA ILE A 25 -11.19 -7.30 -31.56
C ILE A 25 -10.59 -8.13 -32.69
N GLU A 26 -11.19 -8.05 -33.87
CA GLU A 26 -10.55 -8.58 -35.06
C GLU A 26 -9.11 -8.10 -34.99
N PRO A 27 -8.13 -9.01 -35.04
CA PRO A 27 -6.74 -8.61 -35.03
C PRO A 27 -6.54 -7.76 -36.27
N ASN A 28 -6.62 -6.44 -36.10
CA ASN A 28 -6.16 -5.53 -37.11
C ASN A 28 -4.63 -5.66 -37.10
N THR A 29 -4.15 -6.69 -37.80
CA THR A 29 -2.76 -7.13 -37.84
C THR A 29 -1.82 -6.09 -38.42
N ASP A 30 -2.38 -4.99 -38.96
CA ASP A 30 -1.63 -3.97 -39.69
C ASP A 30 -1.38 -2.70 -38.88
N ARG A 31 -1.82 -2.63 -37.63
CA ARG A 31 -1.64 -1.43 -36.79
C ARG A 31 -0.74 -1.69 -35.58
N VAL A 32 0.17 -0.74 -35.38
CA VAL A 32 0.97 -0.66 -34.14
C VAL A 32 0.07 -0.23 -33.00
N VAL A 33 0.02 -1.02 -31.91
CA VAL A 33 -0.73 -0.69 -30.71
C VAL A 33 0.23 -0.60 -29.53
N VAL A 34 0.18 0.50 -28.80
CA VAL A 34 1.02 0.74 -27.62
C VAL A 34 0.16 0.77 -26.35
N GLU A 35 0.70 0.19 -25.30
CA GLU A 35 0.06 0.15 -23.98
C GLU A 35 1.06 0.16 -22.84
N PHE A 36 0.61 0.52 -21.63
CA PHE A 36 1.31 0.17 -20.39
C PHE A 36 0.98 -1.27 -20.00
N LYS A 37 2.00 -2.05 -19.66
CA LYS A 37 1.87 -3.45 -19.24
C LYS A 37 0.93 -3.61 -18.05
N ASP A 38 1.06 -2.73 -17.07
CA ASP A 38 0.35 -2.81 -15.79
C ASP A 38 -0.92 -1.93 -15.74
N ALA A 39 -1.43 -1.50 -16.89
CA ALA A 39 -2.56 -0.56 -17.00
C ALA A 39 -3.84 -1.03 -16.27
N ARG A 40 -4.08 -2.35 -16.22
CA ARG A 40 -5.29 -2.92 -15.62
C ARG A 40 -5.18 -3.17 -14.12
N THR A 41 -3.98 -3.40 -13.60
CA THR A 41 -3.74 -3.80 -12.22
C THR A 41 -3.12 -2.69 -11.39
N GLY A 42 -2.50 -1.72 -12.05
CA GLY A 42 -1.56 -0.80 -11.44
C GLY A 42 -0.26 -1.52 -11.05
N THR A 43 0.69 -0.78 -10.54
CA THR A 43 1.95 -1.30 -10.00
C THR A 43 2.29 -0.58 -8.70
N THR A 44 3.18 -1.15 -7.90
CA THR A 44 3.62 -0.56 -6.63
C THR A 44 5.12 -0.36 -6.64
N VAL A 45 5.56 0.86 -6.34
CA VAL A 45 6.95 1.20 -6.08
C VAL A 45 7.14 1.35 -4.58
N SER A 46 7.85 0.40 -3.97
CA SER A 46 8.22 0.46 -2.56
C SER A 46 9.69 0.87 -2.45
N ARG A 47 9.97 1.89 -1.66
CA ARG A 47 11.34 2.39 -1.42
C ARG A 47 11.54 2.72 0.05
N ASP A 48 12.77 2.54 0.51
CA ASP A 48 13.18 2.99 1.83
C ASP A 48 13.22 4.51 1.86
N PHE A 49 12.98 5.06 3.05
CA PHE A 49 13.09 6.49 3.27
C PHE A 49 14.50 7.01 2.91
N SER A 50 14.54 8.10 2.16
CA SER A 50 15.76 8.80 1.81
C SER A 50 15.51 10.31 1.75
N ASN A 51 16.47 11.10 2.21
CA ASN A 51 16.50 12.55 2.00
C ASN A 51 17.01 12.91 0.59
N ASN A 52 17.65 11.96 -0.09
CA ASN A 52 18.14 12.15 -1.44
C ASN A 52 17.11 11.64 -2.46
N PRO A 53 17.04 12.27 -3.64
CA PRO A 53 16.26 11.75 -4.75
C PRO A 53 16.71 10.34 -5.12
N LEU A 54 15.74 9.49 -5.47
CA LEU A 54 15.97 8.11 -5.92
C LEU A 54 15.42 7.93 -7.32
N GLU A 55 16.20 7.28 -8.18
CA GLU A 55 15.68 6.80 -9.45
C GLU A 55 14.84 5.55 -9.24
N VAL A 56 13.65 5.52 -9.86
CA VAL A 56 12.68 4.43 -9.72
C VAL A 56 12.17 3.98 -11.06
N GLU A 57 12.02 2.68 -11.21
CA GLU A 57 11.28 2.07 -12.30
C GLU A 57 9.80 2.07 -11.94
N LEU A 58 8.95 2.50 -12.87
CA LEU A 58 7.51 2.69 -12.64
C LEU A 58 6.68 1.60 -13.28
N THR A 59 6.80 1.44 -14.60
CA THR A 59 6.05 0.48 -15.40
C THR A 59 6.74 0.29 -16.76
N GLU A 60 6.38 -0.78 -17.45
CA GLU A 60 6.84 -1.05 -18.81
C GLU A 60 5.85 -0.51 -19.84
N LEU A 61 6.35 0.32 -20.76
CA LEU A 61 5.66 0.72 -21.96
C LEU A 61 5.99 -0.31 -23.06
N ARG A 62 4.98 -0.84 -23.75
CA ARG A 62 5.21 -1.90 -24.74
C ARG A 62 4.32 -1.78 -25.96
N LEU A 63 4.78 -2.38 -27.06
CA LEU A 63 3.94 -2.73 -28.19
C LEU A 63 3.09 -3.94 -27.84
N ASP A 64 1.79 -3.94 -28.21
CA ASP A 64 0.95 -5.15 -28.11
C ASP A 64 1.72 -6.32 -28.77
N PRO A 65 1.81 -7.49 -28.14
CA PRO A 65 2.53 -8.64 -28.68
C PRO A 65 2.11 -9.03 -30.12
N ARG A 66 0.87 -8.72 -30.49
CA ARG A 66 0.30 -9.00 -31.80
C ARG A 66 0.55 -7.89 -32.81
N ALA A 67 1.01 -6.72 -32.37
CA ALA A 67 1.27 -5.60 -33.28
C ALA A 67 2.44 -5.91 -34.21
N LEU A 68 2.23 -5.78 -35.50
CA LEU A 68 3.29 -5.81 -36.48
C LEU A 68 3.78 -4.39 -36.72
N THR A 69 5.08 -4.19 -36.56
CA THR A 69 5.74 -2.93 -36.94
C THR A 69 7.02 -3.25 -37.65
N ASP A 70 7.31 -2.50 -38.70
CA ASP A 70 8.55 -2.56 -39.47
C ASP A 70 9.45 -1.33 -39.28
N HIS A 71 8.99 -0.38 -38.46
CA HIS A 71 9.67 0.88 -38.18
C HIS A 71 9.58 1.28 -36.68
N ASP A 72 10.31 2.34 -36.34
CA ASP A 72 10.32 2.90 -35.02
C ASP A 72 9.09 3.77 -34.76
N THR A 73 8.44 3.52 -33.62
CA THR A 73 7.32 4.31 -33.11
C THR A 73 7.77 5.15 -31.93
N LYS A 74 7.61 6.46 -31.99
CA LYS A 74 7.87 7.37 -30.87
C LYS A 74 6.60 7.54 -30.04
N VAL A 75 6.76 7.41 -28.73
CA VAL A 75 5.65 7.47 -27.75
C VAL A 75 5.99 8.52 -26.71
N LYS A 76 5.05 9.41 -26.42
CA LYS A 76 5.17 10.43 -25.37
C LYS A 76 4.35 10.02 -24.16
N VAL A 77 5.00 9.95 -23.01
CA VAL A 77 4.41 9.67 -21.70
C VAL A 77 4.38 10.95 -20.87
N ILE A 78 3.29 11.18 -20.19
CA ILE A 78 3.13 12.31 -19.27
C ILE A 78 2.67 11.86 -17.90
N VAL A 79 2.99 12.64 -16.86
CA VAL A 79 2.34 12.55 -15.56
C VAL A 79 0.96 13.16 -15.67
N ASN A 80 -0.07 12.42 -15.23
CA ASN A 80 -1.46 12.83 -15.32
C ASN A 80 -2.19 12.55 -13.99
N SER A 81 -2.39 13.57 -13.17
CA SER A 81 -3.07 13.44 -11.88
C SER A 81 -4.56 13.04 -11.99
N VAL A 82 -5.20 13.25 -13.14
CA VAL A 82 -6.59 12.84 -13.38
C VAL A 82 -6.74 11.33 -13.26
N VAL A 83 -5.73 10.55 -13.67
CA VAL A 83 -5.71 9.08 -13.52
C VAL A 83 -5.88 8.66 -12.05
N VAL A 84 -5.24 9.38 -11.12
CA VAL A 84 -5.38 9.11 -9.67
C VAL A 84 -6.79 9.44 -9.20
N THR A 85 -7.35 10.56 -9.65
CA THR A 85 -8.72 10.96 -9.30
C THR A 85 -9.76 9.96 -9.80
N GLU A 86 -9.63 9.52 -11.05
CA GLU A 86 -10.51 8.52 -11.66
C GLU A 86 -10.39 7.16 -10.95
N TYR A 87 -9.17 6.74 -10.60
CA TYR A 87 -8.93 5.52 -9.85
C TYR A 87 -9.62 5.58 -8.47
N ASN A 88 -9.45 6.68 -7.73
CA ASN A 88 -10.10 6.88 -6.43
C ASN A 88 -11.61 6.79 -6.52
N ALA A 89 -12.20 7.46 -7.52
CA ALA A 89 -13.65 7.43 -7.75
C ALA A 89 -14.17 6.02 -8.07
N ALA A 90 -13.42 5.26 -8.87
CA ALA A 90 -13.81 3.91 -9.28
C ALA A 90 -13.66 2.86 -8.17
N ASN A 91 -12.72 3.05 -7.23
CA ASN A 91 -12.35 2.05 -6.21
C ASN A 91 -12.68 2.47 -4.78
N GLY A 92 -13.23 3.67 -4.56
CA GLY A 92 -13.53 4.18 -3.22
C GLY A 92 -12.28 4.41 -2.36
N THR A 93 -11.18 4.82 -2.98
CA THR A 93 -9.89 5.10 -2.33
C THR A 93 -9.61 6.61 -2.25
N ASP A 94 -8.55 7.01 -1.52
CA ASP A 94 -8.20 8.39 -1.23
C ASP A 94 -6.73 8.72 -1.54
N PHE A 95 -6.12 8.06 -2.52
CA PHE A 95 -4.74 8.35 -2.91
C PHE A 95 -4.55 9.81 -3.31
N LYS A 96 -3.47 10.41 -2.81
CA LYS A 96 -3.02 11.74 -3.22
C LYS A 96 -2.14 11.62 -4.47
N ALA A 97 -2.37 12.45 -5.48
CA ALA A 97 -1.44 12.54 -6.59
C ALA A 97 -0.09 13.06 -6.09
N VAL A 98 1.00 12.40 -6.50
CA VAL A 98 2.35 12.84 -6.14
C VAL A 98 2.60 14.25 -6.67
N PRO A 99 3.03 15.22 -5.82
CA PRO A 99 3.29 16.58 -6.27
C PRO A 99 4.48 16.65 -7.25
N ALA A 100 4.43 17.60 -8.17
CA ALA A 100 5.50 17.79 -9.17
C ALA A 100 6.87 18.14 -8.54
N THR A 101 6.89 18.64 -7.31
CA THR A 101 8.12 18.87 -6.54
C THR A 101 8.75 17.61 -5.99
N ALA A 102 7.96 16.52 -5.89
CA ALA A 102 8.39 15.24 -5.32
C ALA A 102 8.66 14.17 -6.38
N PHE A 103 8.29 14.41 -7.63
CA PHE A 103 8.48 13.44 -8.70
C PHE A 103 8.68 14.13 -10.07
N SER A 104 9.57 13.56 -10.88
CA SER A 104 9.71 13.90 -12.30
C SER A 104 10.03 12.66 -13.13
N LEU A 105 9.50 12.58 -14.34
CA LEU A 105 9.90 11.53 -15.31
C LEU A 105 11.36 11.76 -15.72
N SER A 106 12.16 10.68 -15.77
CA SER A 106 13.54 10.74 -16.28
C SER A 106 13.55 10.97 -17.79
N ASN A 107 12.52 10.45 -18.50
CA ASN A 107 12.32 10.65 -19.92
C ASN A 107 10.83 10.73 -20.24
N ALA A 108 10.43 11.69 -21.05
CA ALA A 108 9.06 11.83 -21.52
C ALA A 108 8.80 11.18 -22.92
N SER A 109 9.86 10.81 -23.65
CA SER A 109 9.75 10.26 -25.01
C SER A 109 10.50 8.93 -25.11
N TYR A 110 9.83 7.93 -25.65
CA TYR A 110 10.33 6.57 -25.83
C TYR A 110 10.27 6.19 -27.30
N SER A 111 11.28 5.44 -27.79
CA SER A 111 11.25 4.83 -29.11
C SER A 111 11.11 3.32 -28.95
N LEU A 112 10.06 2.76 -29.55
CA LEU A 112 9.80 1.34 -29.64
C LEU A 112 10.02 0.90 -31.11
N SER A 113 10.60 -0.28 -31.30
CA SER A 113 10.96 -0.80 -32.61
C SER A 113 10.63 -2.30 -32.72
N PRO A 114 10.71 -2.89 -33.92
CA PRO A 114 10.57 -4.34 -34.09
C PRO A 114 11.52 -5.15 -33.20
N SER A 115 12.73 -4.64 -33.00
CA SER A 115 13.79 -5.29 -32.19
C SER A 115 13.76 -4.87 -30.71
N LYS A 116 13.16 -3.73 -30.38
CA LYS A 116 13.02 -3.19 -29.01
C LYS A 116 11.55 -2.85 -28.74
N ARG A 117 10.79 -3.89 -28.45
CA ARG A 117 9.32 -3.81 -28.34
C ARG A 117 8.81 -3.24 -27.02
N SER A 118 9.70 -2.97 -26.05
CA SER A 118 9.33 -2.36 -24.77
C SER A 118 10.41 -1.41 -24.27
N ALA A 119 9.99 -0.53 -23.37
CA ALA A 119 10.87 0.40 -22.65
C ALA A 119 10.38 0.58 -21.21
N MET A 120 11.30 0.58 -20.26
CA MET A 120 10.99 0.89 -18.87
C MET A 120 10.77 2.40 -18.72
N VAL A 121 9.63 2.78 -18.16
CA VAL A 121 9.34 4.15 -17.75
C VAL A 121 9.95 4.37 -16.39
N THR A 122 10.90 5.31 -16.28
CA THR A 122 11.62 5.63 -15.07
C THR A 122 11.37 7.07 -14.65
N GLY A 123 11.62 7.36 -13.38
CA GLY A 123 11.50 8.71 -12.85
C GLY A 123 12.35 8.91 -11.61
N THR A 124 12.52 10.16 -11.21
CA THR A 124 13.20 10.55 -9.98
C THR A 124 12.17 10.91 -8.92
N LEU A 125 12.21 10.20 -7.80
CA LEU A 125 11.32 10.35 -6.66
C LEU A 125 12.06 10.99 -5.49
N GLN A 126 11.40 11.92 -4.77
CA GLN A 126 11.90 12.50 -3.51
C GLN A 126 11.15 11.85 -2.33
N PRO A 127 11.67 10.78 -1.70
CA PRO A 127 10.94 10.03 -0.69
C PRO A 127 10.56 10.86 0.54
N SER A 128 11.43 11.80 0.96
CA SER A 128 11.17 12.64 2.13
C SER A 128 9.93 13.54 2.00
N ALA A 129 9.46 13.80 0.78
CA ALA A 129 8.27 14.60 0.52
C ALA A 129 6.96 13.78 0.51
N LEU A 130 7.03 12.45 0.73
CA LEU A 130 5.91 11.52 0.52
C LEU A 130 5.60 10.67 1.77
N LEU A 131 5.92 11.17 2.96
CA LEU A 131 5.78 10.40 4.20
C LEU A 131 4.39 10.48 4.86
N ASP A 132 3.62 11.50 4.54
CA ASP A 132 2.39 11.87 5.27
C ASP A 132 1.10 11.39 4.60
N GLY A 133 1.19 10.43 3.67
CA GLY A 133 -0.01 9.99 2.98
C GLY A 133 0.18 8.79 2.05
N ASN A 134 -0.96 8.34 1.55
CA ASN A 134 -1.03 7.36 0.48
C ASN A 134 -0.88 8.09 -0.86
N TYR A 135 0.25 7.92 -1.52
CA TYR A 135 0.54 8.61 -2.78
C TYR A 135 0.46 7.67 -3.97
N ALA A 136 0.05 8.21 -5.11
CA ALA A 136 0.10 7.51 -6.39
C ALA A 136 0.52 8.47 -7.52
N ILE A 137 1.20 7.92 -8.53
CA ILE A 137 1.52 8.59 -9.78
C ILE A 137 0.58 8.07 -10.85
N GLY A 138 -0.17 8.95 -11.49
CA GLY A 138 -0.89 8.63 -12.72
C GLY A 138 0.02 8.91 -13.92
N LEU A 139 0.12 7.96 -14.84
CA LEU A 139 0.81 8.13 -16.12
C LEU A 139 -0.18 7.93 -17.26
N SER A 140 0.02 8.71 -18.33
CA SER A 140 -0.76 8.58 -19.58
C SER A 140 0.16 8.57 -20.79
N ILE A 141 -0.19 7.76 -21.79
CA ILE A 141 0.34 7.90 -23.14
C ILE A 141 -0.39 9.07 -23.77
N ALA A 142 0.33 10.17 -24.02
CA ALA A 142 -0.25 11.41 -24.56
C ALA A 142 -0.30 11.40 -26.09
N GLU A 143 0.78 10.95 -26.71
CA GLU A 143 0.96 11.02 -28.15
C GLU A 143 1.78 9.82 -28.63
N MET A 144 1.58 9.41 -29.86
CA MET A 144 2.48 8.51 -30.57
C MET A 144 2.61 8.95 -32.05
N SER A 145 3.75 8.64 -32.63
CA SER A 145 4.06 9.10 -34.01
C SER A 145 3.29 8.35 -35.08
N ASP A 146 2.93 7.09 -34.78
CA ASP A 146 2.21 6.22 -35.70
C ASP A 146 1.52 5.07 -34.96
N GLY A 147 0.34 4.66 -35.43
CA GLY A 147 -0.45 3.58 -34.84
C GLY A 147 -1.54 4.05 -33.89
N ASP A 148 -1.97 3.17 -32.99
CA ASP A 148 -3.05 3.40 -32.04
C ASP A 148 -2.59 3.24 -30.60
N ILE A 149 -3.15 4.04 -29.72
CA ILE A 149 -2.99 3.87 -28.27
C ILE A 149 -4.11 2.94 -27.80
N SER A 150 -3.76 1.86 -27.09
CA SER A 150 -4.73 0.96 -26.49
C SER A 150 -5.71 1.72 -25.59
N PRO A 151 -7.01 1.68 -25.81
CA PRO A 151 -7.98 2.38 -24.95
C PRO A 151 -7.92 1.96 -23.49
N VAL A 152 -7.62 0.67 -23.24
CA VAL A 152 -7.51 0.10 -21.88
C VAL A 152 -6.09 0.16 -21.32
N GLY A 153 -5.10 0.38 -22.20
CA GLY A 153 -3.67 0.43 -21.86
C GLY A 153 -3.09 1.85 -21.84
N LYS A 154 -3.90 2.88 -22.10
CA LYS A 154 -3.48 4.27 -22.20
C LYS A 154 -2.99 4.86 -20.87
N ASN A 155 -3.59 4.48 -19.79
CA ASN A 155 -3.34 5.02 -18.46
C ASN A 155 -2.85 3.92 -17.52
N VAL A 156 -1.97 4.27 -16.60
CA VAL A 156 -1.55 3.38 -15.49
C VAL A 156 -1.43 4.17 -14.19
N ILE A 157 -1.78 3.52 -13.09
CA ILE A 157 -1.55 4.04 -11.75
C ILE A 157 -0.36 3.32 -11.12
N VAL A 158 0.53 4.09 -10.48
CA VAL A 158 1.70 3.60 -9.76
C VAL A 158 1.57 4.03 -8.30
N PHE A 159 1.35 3.08 -7.41
CA PHE A 159 1.27 3.32 -5.98
C PHE A 159 2.65 3.50 -5.38
N ILE A 160 2.81 4.52 -4.54
CA ILE A 160 4.09 4.82 -3.89
C ILE A 160 4.01 4.46 -2.41
N SER A 161 4.93 3.62 -1.97
CA SER A 161 5.09 3.22 -0.57
C SER A 161 6.49 3.57 -0.08
N ILE A 162 6.59 4.55 0.82
CA ILE A 162 7.86 4.91 1.46
C ILE A 162 7.89 4.28 2.84
N LYS A 163 8.99 3.59 3.16
CA LYS A 163 9.17 2.85 4.41
C LYS A 163 10.40 3.35 5.15
N ASN A 164 10.29 3.48 6.47
CA ASN A 164 11.44 3.72 7.34
C ASN A 164 11.95 2.38 7.94
N ASP A 165 13.04 2.46 8.73
CA ASP A 165 13.71 1.27 9.29
C ASP A 165 12.84 0.46 10.27
N TYR A 166 11.73 1.04 10.73
CA TYR A 166 10.81 0.46 11.72
C TYR A 166 9.57 -0.16 11.07
N ASP A 167 9.36 0.04 9.75
CA ASP A 167 8.19 -0.46 9.01
C ASP A 167 8.20 -1.97 8.85
N GLY A 168 7.05 -2.62 9.00
CA GLY A 168 6.93 -4.05 8.78
C GLY A 168 5.71 -4.69 9.42
N VAL A 169 5.67 -6.01 9.33
CA VAL A 169 4.74 -6.86 10.09
C VAL A 169 5.43 -7.30 11.37
N TYR A 170 4.74 -7.19 12.50
CA TYR A 170 5.27 -7.52 13.81
C TYR A 170 4.36 -8.49 14.55
N SER A 171 4.95 -9.30 15.41
CA SER A 171 4.25 -9.93 16.54
C SER A 171 4.25 -8.96 17.70
N LEU A 172 3.23 -9.03 18.53
CA LEU A 172 3.07 -8.18 19.71
C LEU A 172 2.93 -9.06 20.95
N LYS A 173 3.70 -8.75 21.98
CA LYS A 173 3.47 -9.18 23.36
C LYS A 173 3.34 -7.94 24.21
N GLY A 174 2.25 -7.80 24.92
CA GLY A 174 1.98 -6.60 25.68
C GLY A 174 1.35 -6.89 27.04
N PHE A 175 1.36 -5.85 27.86
CA PHE A 175 0.63 -5.78 29.10
C PHE A 175 -0.12 -4.46 29.20
N SER A 176 -1.37 -4.52 29.58
CA SER A 176 -2.20 -3.34 29.78
C SER A 176 -2.66 -3.26 31.21
N GLN A 177 -2.57 -2.08 31.80
CA GLN A 177 -3.05 -1.72 33.13
C GLN A 177 -4.07 -0.59 32.98
N ILE A 178 -5.35 -0.92 32.87
CA ILE A 178 -6.45 0.05 32.81
C ILE A 178 -7.48 -0.30 33.85
N PRO A 179 -7.29 0.21 35.11
CA PRO A 179 -8.08 -0.17 36.25
C PRO A 179 -9.58 0.05 36.03
N GLY A 180 -10.39 -0.88 36.52
CA GLY A 180 -11.84 -0.83 36.42
C GLY A 180 -12.41 -1.24 35.07
N THR A 181 -11.59 -1.82 34.20
CA THR A 181 -11.99 -2.31 32.86
C THR A 181 -11.54 -3.76 32.66
N GLN A 182 -12.06 -4.39 31.59
CA GLN A 182 -11.58 -5.69 31.11
C GLN A 182 -10.16 -5.65 30.50
N TYR A 183 -9.57 -4.46 30.35
CA TYR A 183 -8.27 -4.24 29.72
C TYR A 183 -7.12 -4.24 30.73
N VAL A 184 -7.12 -5.20 31.66
CA VAL A 184 -6.03 -5.45 32.60
C VAL A 184 -5.48 -6.83 32.34
N GLY A 185 -4.20 -6.93 32.00
CA GLY A 185 -3.53 -8.22 31.81
C GLY A 185 -2.65 -8.27 30.56
N ASN A 186 -2.11 -9.46 30.34
CA ASN A 186 -1.27 -9.74 29.18
C ASN A 186 -2.11 -9.94 27.92
N PHE A 187 -1.56 -9.53 26.80
CA PHE A 187 -2.11 -9.78 25.47
C PHE A 187 -1.01 -10.09 24.47
N SER A 188 -1.35 -10.74 23.37
CA SER A 188 -0.38 -11.06 22.31
C SER A 188 -1.05 -11.16 20.96
N VAL A 189 -0.27 -10.82 19.92
CA VAL A 189 -0.65 -10.97 18.51
C VAL A 189 0.48 -11.73 17.83
N PRO A 190 0.22 -12.91 17.30
CA PRO A 190 1.24 -13.67 16.57
C PRO A 190 1.48 -13.06 15.18
N CYS A 191 2.61 -13.38 14.55
CA CYS A 191 2.96 -12.95 13.20
C CYS A 191 1.85 -13.28 12.15
N SER A 192 1.12 -14.36 12.35
CA SER A 192 0.04 -14.81 11.44
C SER A 192 -1.15 -13.84 11.38
N GLU A 193 -1.38 -13.03 12.40
CA GLU A 193 -2.45 -12.03 12.45
C GLU A 193 -2.04 -10.69 11.84
N ARG A 194 -0.79 -10.56 11.38
CA ARG A 194 -0.27 -9.43 10.60
C ARG A 194 -0.55 -8.05 11.22
N LEU A 195 -0.07 -7.84 12.45
CA LEU A 195 -0.02 -6.49 13.00
C LEU A 195 0.96 -5.66 12.16
N GLU A 196 0.46 -4.63 11.52
CA GLU A 196 1.27 -3.73 10.72
C GLU A 196 1.78 -2.57 11.56
N VAL A 197 3.09 -2.36 11.49
CA VAL A 197 3.78 -1.17 11.98
C VAL A 197 4.15 -0.38 10.75
N ALA A 198 3.37 0.67 10.47
CA ALA A 198 3.42 1.40 9.22
C ALA A 198 4.11 2.76 9.39
N THR A 199 4.93 3.14 8.43
CA THR A 199 5.62 4.44 8.40
C THR A 199 4.62 5.59 8.48
N SER A 200 4.77 6.50 9.44
CA SER A 200 4.04 7.77 9.54
C SER A 200 4.91 8.99 9.25
N SER A 201 6.22 8.88 9.48
CA SER A 201 7.21 9.89 9.10
C SER A 201 8.61 9.27 8.93
N ALA A 202 9.63 10.08 8.71
CA ALA A 202 11.03 9.65 8.61
C ALA A 202 11.51 8.80 9.81
N ASN A 203 10.95 9.05 10.98
CA ASN A 203 11.38 8.47 12.24
C ASN A 203 10.20 8.07 13.13
N SER A 204 9.02 7.91 12.56
CA SER A 204 7.85 7.44 13.30
C SER A 204 7.07 6.38 12.54
N VAL A 205 6.38 5.55 13.33
CA VAL A 205 5.49 4.51 12.83
C VAL A 205 4.23 4.46 13.67
N TYR A 206 3.14 4.02 13.08
CA TYR A 206 1.91 3.74 13.81
C TYR A 206 1.51 2.28 13.69
N LEU A 207 0.79 1.79 14.69
CA LEU A 207 0.26 0.44 14.73
C LEU A 207 -1.10 0.42 14.03
N SER A 208 -1.23 -0.43 13.02
CA SER A 208 -2.48 -0.63 12.29
C SER A 208 -2.83 -2.11 12.28
N PRO A 209 -3.84 -2.52 13.02
CA PRO A 209 -4.36 -3.86 12.89
C PRO A 209 -5.08 -3.98 11.56
N THR A 210 -4.64 -4.92 10.72
CA THR A 210 -5.27 -5.20 9.42
C THR A 210 -6.58 -5.96 9.55
N GLN A 211 -6.83 -6.56 10.72
CA GLN A 211 -8.07 -7.28 11.00
C GLN A 211 -8.60 -6.92 12.39
N PRO A 212 -9.93 -6.78 12.56
CA PRO A 212 -10.51 -6.71 13.88
C PRO A 212 -10.21 -8.01 14.59
N VAL A 213 -9.52 -7.93 15.73
CA VAL A 213 -9.25 -9.10 16.56
C VAL A 213 -10.57 -9.60 17.11
N ALA A 214 -10.94 -10.82 16.75
CA ALA A 214 -12.25 -11.42 17.02
C ALA A 214 -12.57 -11.63 18.51
N ASN A 215 -11.63 -11.41 19.42
CA ASN A 215 -11.75 -11.82 20.82
C ASN A 215 -11.94 -10.70 21.83
N GLY A 216 -12.36 -9.50 21.46
CA GLY A 216 -12.76 -8.45 22.41
C GLY A 216 -11.76 -8.15 23.54
N GLY A 217 -10.51 -8.63 23.41
CA GLY A 217 -9.45 -8.47 24.40
C GLY A 217 -8.76 -7.11 24.29
N THR A 218 -7.68 -6.96 25.05
CA THR A 218 -6.82 -5.77 25.12
C THR A 218 -6.32 -5.29 23.74
N PHE A 219 -6.32 -6.15 22.73
CA PHE A 219 -5.93 -5.79 21.37
C PHE A 219 -6.94 -4.87 20.66
N ALA A 220 -8.25 -5.07 20.89
CA ALA A 220 -9.26 -4.15 20.38
C ALA A 220 -9.07 -2.72 20.91
N TYR A 221 -8.50 -2.59 22.10
CA TYR A 221 -8.16 -1.30 22.68
C TYR A 221 -7.01 -0.61 21.94
N ILE A 222 -5.97 -1.35 21.55
CA ILE A 222 -4.87 -0.80 20.75
C ILE A 222 -5.37 -0.29 19.40
N SER A 223 -6.30 -1.00 18.74
CA SER A 223 -6.87 -0.55 17.48
C SER A 223 -7.62 0.78 17.60
N ASN A 224 -8.18 1.08 18.76
CA ASN A 224 -8.85 2.34 19.04
C ASN A 224 -7.90 3.47 19.43
N LEU A 225 -6.69 3.16 19.89
CA LEU A 225 -5.68 4.17 20.26
C LEU A 225 -4.83 4.60 19.08
N LEU A 226 -4.54 3.69 18.15
CA LEU A 226 -3.65 3.89 17.01
C LEU A 226 -2.35 4.63 17.42
N PRO A 227 -1.53 4.06 18.31
CA PRO A 227 -0.33 4.74 18.80
C PRO A 227 0.64 4.99 17.64
N ASP A 228 1.10 6.24 17.54
CA ASP A 228 2.15 6.70 16.65
C ASP A 228 3.42 6.88 17.47
N ILE A 229 4.41 6.03 17.24
CA ILE A 229 5.64 5.93 18.02
C ILE A 229 6.74 6.65 17.25
N GLN A 230 7.29 7.70 17.84
CA GLN A 230 8.38 8.48 17.29
C GLN A 230 9.72 8.10 17.92
N PHE A 231 10.76 7.98 17.10
CA PHE A 231 12.10 7.60 17.52
C PHE A 231 13.09 8.75 17.33
N ASP A 232 14.07 8.83 18.21
CA ASP A 232 15.31 9.56 17.94
C ASP A 232 16.24 8.64 17.14
N LYS A 233 16.50 8.99 15.89
CA LYS A 233 17.33 8.18 14.97
C LYS A 233 18.77 7.98 15.44
N ALA A 234 19.32 8.91 16.20
CA ALA A 234 20.70 8.82 16.67
C ALA A 234 20.87 7.78 17.79
N THR A 235 19.84 7.62 18.61
CA THR A 235 19.88 6.77 19.81
C THR A 235 18.95 5.56 19.75
N ASN A 236 18.08 5.51 18.76
CA ASN A 236 16.97 4.56 18.65
C ASN A 236 16.01 4.55 19.86
N LYS A 237 16.05 5.59 20.70
CA LYS A 237 15.10 5.72 21.80
C LYS A 237 13.77 6.26 21.31
N VAL A 238 12.69 5.83 21.95
CA VAL A 238 11.38 6.44 21.72
C VAL A 238 11.40 7.85 22.29
N SER A 239 11.06 8.85 21.47
CA SER A 239 11.02 10.27 21.84
C SER A 239 9.60 10.77 22.11
N ALA A 240 8.57 10.16 21.48
CA ALA A 240 7.18 10.47 21.71
C ALA A 240 6.28 9.27 21.39
N VAL A 241 5.09 9.23 21.97
CA VAL A 241 4.00 8.35 21.56
C VAL A 241 2.72 9.20 21.53
N ASN A 242 2.11 9.31 20.35
CA ASN A 242 0.91 10.09 20.14
C ASN A 242 -0.25 9.18 19.70
N SER A 243 -1.49 9.58 19.97
CA SER A 243 -2.65 8.87 19.43
C SER A 243 -3.04 9.46 18.08
N ARG A 244 -3.26 8.62 17.08
CA ARG A 244 -3.90 9.02 15.81
C ARG A 244 -5.42 8.90 15.87
N ALA A 245 -5.96 8.21 16.87
CA ALA A 245 -7.39 8.19 17.14
C ALA A 245 -7.79 9.47 17.85
N GLY A 246 -8.79 10.16 17.36
CA GLY A 246 -9.31 11.36 18.02
C GLY A 246 -9.88 11.03 19.41
N GLY A 247 -9.69 11.96 20.37
CA GLY A 247 -10.35 11.93 21.67
C GLY A 247 -9.67 11.13 22.77
N ILE A 248 -8.49 10.52 22.54
CA ILE A 248 -7.70 9.87 23.59
C ILE A 248 -6.25 10.34 23.48
N ASP A 249 -5.76 10.97 24.54
CA ASP A 249 -4.37 11.39 24.62
C ASP A 249 -3.50 10.29 25.22
N LEU A 250 -2.30 10.11 24.67
CA LEU A 250 -1.27 9.24 25.20
C LEU A 250 -0.23 10.05 25.97
N ILE A 251 0.36 9.44 26.99
CA ILE A 251 1.34 10.08 27.87
C ILE A 251 2.68 9.42 27.65
N PHE A 252 3.66 10.22 27.18
CA PHE A 252 5.04 9.75 27.03
C PHE A 252 6.04 10.85 27.45
N PRO A 253 7.08 10.52 28.24
CA PRO A 253 7.28 9.22 28.90
C PRO A 253 6.30 9.02 30.05
N PHE A 254 5.74 7.81 30.17
CA PHE A 254 4.93 7.43 31.31
C PHE A 254 5.80 6.99 32.50
N ASP A 255 6.92 6.35 32.21
CA ASP A 255 7.91 5.87 33.17
C ASP A 255 9.31 6.14 32.62
N ALA A 256 10.00 7.10 33.22
CA ALA A 256 11.33 7.49 32.78
C ALA A 256 12.41 6.41 33.03
N THR A 257 12.11 5.40 33.88
CA THR A 257 13.02 4.28 34.14
C THR A 257 12.88 3.17 33.09
N TYR A 258 11.75 3.11 32.38
CA TYR A 258 11.55 2.13 31.32
C TYR A 258 12.30 2.54 30.05
N ASN A 259 13.16 1.66 29.57
CA ASN A 259 13.99 1.93 28.40
C ASN A 259 13.22 1.70 27.10
N SER A 260 12.30 2.62 26.78
CA SER A 260 11.55 2.58 25.49
C SER A 260 12.49 2.85 24.33
N ARG A 261 12.62 1.87 23.42
CA ARG A 261 13.60 1.92 22.32
C ARG A 261 13.25 0.97 21.18
N TYR A 262 13.89 1.17 20.05
CA TYR A 262 14.07 0.17 19.01
C TYR A 262 15.42 -0.52 19.17
N ASP A 263 15.42 -1.83 19.16
CA ASP A 263 16.62 -2.66 19.11
C ASP A 263 16.84 -3.09 17.65
N ALA A 264 17.81 -2.47 16.98
CA ALA A 264 18.09 -2.73 15.58
C ALA A 264 18.65 -4.15 15.31
N ALA A 265 19.32 -4.77 16.29
CA ALA A 265 19.90 -6.10 16.13
C ALA A 265 18.81 -7.18 16.07
N THR A 266 17.76 -7.02 16.87
CA THR A 266 16.63 -7.96 16.95
C THR A 266 15.40 -7.46 16.20
N LYS A 267 15.45 -6.24 15.64
CA LYS A 267 14.33 -5.52 15.04
C LYS A 267 13.10 -5.52 15.96
N THR A 268 13.33 -5.16 17.23
CA THR A 268 12.30 -5.20 18.27
C THR A 268 12.04 -3.81 18.83
N ILE A 269 10.78 -3.39 18.90
CA ILE A 269 10.36 -2.14 19.54
C ILE A 269 9.87 -2.48 20.96
N TYR A 270 10.45 -1.82 21.93
CA TYR A 270 10.03 -1.83 23.33
C TYR A 270 9.46 -0.46 23.68
N VAL A 271 8.23 -0.38 24.11
CA VAL A 271 7.61 0.89 24.45
C VAL A 271 6.66 0.78 25.64
N LYS A 272 6.70 1.78 26.54
CA LYS A 272 5.73 1.95 27.64
C LYS A 272 5.16 3.36 27.57
N TYR A 273 3.84 3.44 27.51
CA TYR A 273 3.12 4.70 27.44
C TYR A 273 1.87 4.67 28.31
N GLY A 274 1.49 5.82 28.82
CA GLY A 274 0.28 6.01 29.61
C GLY A 274 -0.93 6.32 28.74
N VAL A 275 -2.11 6.16 29.32
CA VAL A 275 -3.39 6.55 28.72
C VAL A 275 -4.04 7.61 29.61
N ALA A 276 -4.41 8.73 29.04
CA ALA A 276 -5.01 9.84 29.78
C ALA A 276 -6.27 9.43 30.58
N PRO A 277 -6.55 10.11 31.73
CA PRO A 277 -5.83 11.26 32.27
C PRO A 277 -4.55 10.88 33.02
N ALA A 278 -3.59 11.80 33.08
CA ALA A 278 -2.37 11.63 33.83
C ALA A 278 -2.68 11.33 35.30
N GLY A 279 -1.87 10.46 35.95
CA GLY A 279 -2.10 10.03 37.34
C GLY A 279 -3.18 8.95 37.52
N SER A 280 -3.86 8.53 36.48
CA SER A 280 -4.87 7.46 36.52
C SER A 280 -4.28 6.05 36.75
N GLY A 281 -2.96 5.90 36.68
CA GLY A 281 -2.29 4.60 36.73
C GLY A 281 -2.53 3.73 35.45
N ARG A 282 -3.08 4.32 34.38
CA ARG A 282 -3.36 3.63 33.12
C ARG A 282 -2.12 3.63 32.25
N PHE A 283 -1.66 2.45 31.85
CA PHE A 283 -0.52 2.32 30.93
C PHE A 283 -0.59 1.05 30.10
N ILE A 284 0.20 1.05 29.04
CA ILE A 284 0.42 -0.08 28.15
C ILE A 284 1.93 -0.28 28.01
N ILE A 285 2.34 -1.54 27.99
CA ILE A 285 3.70 -1.97 27.65
C ILE A 285 3.60 -2.86 26.41
N ASP A 286 4.31 -2.50 25.36
CA ASP A 286 4.36 -3.26 24.13
C ASP A 286 5.79 -3.72 23.83
N THR A 287 5.91 -4.98 23.41
CA THR A 287 7.09 -5.57 22.80
C THR A 287 6.70 -6.07 21.41
N LEU A 288 7.14 -5.36 20.41
CA LEU A 288 6.83 -5.63 19.00
C LEU A 288 8.08 -6.26 18.36
N THR A 289 7.99 -7.51 17.92
CA THR A 289 9.11 -8.21 17.28
C THR A 289 8.82 -8.40 15.79
N TYR A 290 9.76 -7.99 14.94
CA TYR A 290 9.63 -8.03 13.49
C TYR A 290 9.44 -9.44 12.96
N CYS A 291 8.45 -9.62 12.09
CA CYS A 291 8.11 -10.88 11.42
C CYS A 291 8.47 -10.91 9.94
N GLY A 292 8.49 -9.73 9.30
CA GLY A 292 8.72 -9.62 7.87
C GLY A 292 8.27 -8.30 7.28
N PRO A 293 8.48 -8.07 5.98
CA PRO A 293 8.02 -6.86 5.31
C PRO A 293 6.49 -6.82 5.22
N ARG A 294 5.97 -5.61 5.25
CA ARG A 294 4.56 -5.30 5.00
C ARG A 294 4.25 -5.27 3.50
#